data_f54787ee85c722525834456b4a62d34f
#
_entry.id   f54787ee85c722525834456b4a62d34f
#
_cell.length_a   1.000
_cell.length_b   1.000
_cell.length_c   1.000
_cell.angle_alpha   90.00
_cell.angle_beta   90.00
_cell.angle_gamma   90.00
#
_symmetry.space_group_name_H-M   'P 1'
#
loop_
_entity.id
_entity.type
_entity.pdbx_description
1 polymer ?
#
loop_
_entity_poly.entity_id
_entity_poly.type
_entity_poly.pdbx_seq_one_letter_code
_entity_poly.pdbx_strand_id
1 'polypeptide(L)'
;MLVQNHYKEVRRFMKVIQNVSIHNKFDIEVRDAITGELKQEVTAYNIVLNAMWTRLVNFNSYFTNIHFGTGNGSLDPTRTTLFTWLGQKAATNTEVIKELPVSSWRRQIVLNPEEFVDQNLTEVGIAYGTGSSNLVTHAMLKDAEGNTISVLKTATDVVTIFATVFVTFSSDNVELCGMPNNNPLVNYLVGGSSFPTCYFYVGPSDLPTFETSPGNGAAETFGTSGSVSNANWIKNASTKTVVTPAVRFGTNTGNGDIMEASFGSGTGSPLFRITLPLTGVFTGQPYEDVPVGVGDGAQKDFLLPSKNIKQDSIVAKVNGTVTEAVLKQVGRAFNFKLNNPATLPGNNYGYGVALTPDGSVLAVAHSGSPYITTYDWLEGAWVKRPNPATLPTNNGFGVALTPDGSVLAVAHD
;
A
#
# COMPACT_ATOMS: atom_id res chain seq x y z
N MET A 1 28.52 42.99 -5.72
CA MET A 1 29.01 41.83 -4.92
C MET A 1 27.97 40.74 -5.08
N LEU A 2 28.23 39.82 -5.99
CA LEU A 2 27.32 38.69 -6.27
C LEU A 2 27.50 37.65 -5.15
N VAL A 3 26.48 37.44 -4.36
CA VAL A 3 26.42 36.32 -3.42
C VAL A 3 25.93 35.14 -4.22
N GLN A 4 26.82 34.25 -4.60
CA GLN A 4 26.46 32.92 -5.09
C GLN A 4 25.88 32.12 -3.92
N ASN A 5 24.57 32.00 -3.86
CA ASN A 5 23.90 31.04 -2.98
C ASN A 5 24.16 29.64 -3.53
N HIS A 6 25.03 28.91 -2.86
CA HIS A 6 25.17 27.47 -3.05
C HIS A 6 23.91 26.81 -2.48
N TYR A 7 22.89 26.65 -3.30
CA TYR A 7 21.80 25.75 -2.99
C TYR A 7 22.36 24.33 -3.04
N LYS A 8 22.61 23.72 -1.88
CA LYS A 8 22.65 22.28 -1.79
C LYS A 8 21.25 21.81 -2.19
N GLU A 9 21.11 21.38 -3.43
CA GLU A 9 19.96 20.62 -3.91
C GLU A 9 19.80 19.39 -3.00
N VAL A 10 18.97 19.50 -1.98
CA VAL A 10 18.53 18.33 -1.23
C VAL A 10 17.50 17.64 -2.12
N ARG A 11 18.01 16.82 -3.04
CA ARG A 11 17.17 15.89 -3.80
C ARG A 11 16.60 14.87 -2.82
N ARG A 12 15.50 15.20 -2.18
CA ARG A 12 14.69 14.20 -1.49
C ARG A 12 13.91 13.44 -2.55
N PHE A 13 14.46 12.33 -2.99
CA PHE A 13 13.71 11.38 -3.79
C PHE A 13 12.63 10.79 -2.88
N MET A 14 11.38 10.99 -3.24
CA MET A 14 10.30 10.25 -2.63
C MET A 14 10.37 8.83 -3.18
N LYS A 15 10.70 7.87 -2.33
CA LYS A 15 10.73 6.46 -2.65
C LYS A 15 9.48 5.82 -2.07
N VAL A 16 8.62 5.33 -2.95
CA VAL A 16 7.45 4.54 -2.59
C VAL A 16 7.85 3.08 -2.67
N ILE A 17 7.61 2.33 -1.61
CA ILE A 17 7.88 0.90 -1.55
C ILE A 17 6.55 0.18 -1.33
N GLN A 18 6.17 -0.62 -2.32
CA GLN A 18 5.08 -1.57 -2.23
C GLN A 18 5.67 -2.96 -2.09
N ASN A 19 5.39 -3.62 -0.99
CA ASN A 19 5.79 -4.99 -0.76
C ASN A 19 4.67 -5.96 -1.14
N VAL A 20 5.05 -7.05 -1.79
CA VAL A 20 4.13 -8.12 -2.18
C VAL A 20 4.69 -9.44 -1.69
N SER A 21 3.93 -10.15 -0.86
CA SER A 21 4.22 -11.51 -0.45
C SER A 21 3.30 -12.47 -1.19
N ILE A 22 3.87 -13.56 -1.69
CA ILE A 22 3.13 -14.57 -2.46
C ILE A 22 3.39 -15.94 -1.87
N HIS A 23 2.31 -16.67 -1.60
CA HIS A 23 2.36 -18.10 -1.28
C HIS A 23 1.20 -18.80 -1.97
N ASN A 24 1.25 -20.11 -2.10
CA ASN A 24 0.12 -20.87 -2.58
C ASN A 24 -0.02 -22.20 -1.87
N LYS A 25 -1.22 -22.78 -1.96
CA LYS A 25 -1.53 -24.13 -1.56
C LYS A 25 -2.20 -24.89 -2.67
N PHE A 26 -2.12 -26.21 -2.59
CA PHE A 26 -2.89 -27.12 -3.42
C PHE A 26 -3.86 -27.90 -2.53
N ASP A 27 -5.11 -28.02 -2.99
CA ASP A 27 -6.10 -28.92 -2.43
C ASP A 27 -6.43 -29.95 -3.51
N ILE A 28 -6.30 -31.23 -3.17
CA ILE A 28 -6.50 -32.34 -4.11
C ILE A 28 -7.62 -33.20 -3.59
N GLU A 29 -8.68 -33.37 -4.38
CA GLU A 29 -9.83 -34.20 -4.07
C GLU A 29 -9.88 -35.39 -5.03
N VAL A 30 -10.03 -36.59 -4.47
CA VAL A 30 -10.30 -37.81 -5.20
C VAL A 30 -11.73 -38.24 -4.93
N ARG A 31 -12.53 -38.31 -5.98
CA ARG A 31 -13.93 -38.71 -5.87
C ARG A 31 -14.22 -39.90 -6.77
N ASP A 32 -15.14 -40.75 -6.31
CA ASP A 32 -15.69 -41.81 -7.15
C ASP A 32 -16.42 -41.16 -8.35
N ALA A 33 -16.13 -41.62 -9.56
CA ALA A 33 -16.67 -41.02 -10.78
C ALA A 33 -18.17 -41.26 -10.98
N ILE A 34 -18.73 -42.30 -10.33
CA ILE A 34 -20.16 -42.67 -10.45
C ILE A 34 -20.97 -42.05 -9.33
N THR A 35 -20.50 -42.22 -8.08
CA THR A 35 -21.26 -41.81 -6.89
C THR A 35 -20.98 -40.38 -6.48
N GLY A 36 -19.82 -39.80 -6.90
CA GLY A 36 -19.33 -38.51 -6.44
C GLY A 36 -18.77 -38.52 -5.00
N GLU A 37 -18.73 -39.69 -4.34
CA GLU A 37 -18.23 -39.82 -2.98
C GLU A 37 -16.76 -39.41 -2.88
N LEU A 38 -16.42 -38.62 -1.85
CA LEU A 38 -15.05 -38.20 -1.57
C LEU A 38 -14.29 -39.37 -0.96
N LYS A 39 -13.26 -39.88 -1.67
CA LYS A 39 -12.40 -41.00 -1.23
C LYS A 39 -11.14 -40.50 -0.53
N GLN A 40 -10.56 -39.38 -0.97
CA GLN A 40 -9.34 -38.84 -0.38
C GLN A 40 -9.31 -37.32 -0.59
N GLU A 41 -8.79 -36.60 0.39
CA GLU A 41 -8.48 -35.18 0.31
C GLU A 41 -7.06 -34.93 0.84
N VAL A 42 -6.29 -34.11 0.15
CA VAL A 42 -4.92 -33.77 0.51
C VAL A 42 -4.70 -32.29 0.31
N THR A 43 -4.15 -31.60 1.32
CA THR A 43 -3.65 -30.23 1.18
C THR A 43 -2.13 -30.24 1.19
N ALA A 44 -1.51 -29.57 0.21
CA ALA A 44 -0.07 -29.44 0.10
C ALA A 44 0.36 -27.98 -0.01
N TYR A 45 1.44 -27.64 0.70
CA TYR A 45 2.07 -26.33 0.65
C TYR A 45 3.34 -26.40 -0.20
N ASN A 46 3.60 -25.35 -0.94
CA ASN A 46 4.67 -25.29 -1.91
C ASN A 46 5.85 -24.43 -1.48
N ILE A 47 6.93 -24.53 -2.27
CA ILE A 47 7.92 -23.49 -2.39
C ILE A 47 7.70 -22.67 -3.68
N VAL A 48 8.02 -21.40 -3.62
CA VAL A 48 8.05 -20.49 -4.79
C VAL A 48 9.43 -20.60 -5.45
N LEU A 49 9.44 -20.90 -6.76
CA LEU A 49 10.67 -21.09 -7.52
C LEU A 49 11.20 -19.77 -8.08
N ASN A 50 12.50 -19.73 -8.42
CA ASN A 50 13.13 -18.55 -9.00
C ASN A 50 12.47 -18.09 -10.32
N ALA A 51 11.94 -19.03 -11.08
CA ALA A 51 11.20 -18.73 -12.31
C ALA A 51 9.95 -17.87 -12.06
N MET A 52 9.27 -18.02 -10.90
CA MET A 52 8.13 -17.17 -10.51
C MET A 52 8.53 -15.69 -10.47
N TRP A 53 9.63 -15.38 -9.80
CA TRP A 53 10.10 -14.01 -9.66
C TRP A 53 10.51 -13.41 -11.00
N THR A 54 11.14 -14.20 -11.87
CA THR A 54 11.45 -13.78 -13.24
C THR A 54 10.18 -13.44 -14.03
N ARG A 55 9.12 -14.23 -13.87
CA ARG A 55 7.82 -13.96 -14.52
C ARG A 55 7.19 -12.69 -13.97
N LEU A 56 7.12 -12.57 -12.66
CA LEU A 56 6.47 -11.45 -11.97
C LEU A 56 7.13 -10.10 -12.27
N VAL A 57 8.44 -9.99 -12.17
CA VAL A 57 9.13 -8.70 -12.45
C VAL A 57 9.05 -8.29 -13.92
N ASN A 58 8.83 -9.23 -14.83
CA ASN A 58 8.65 -8.96 -16.25
C ASN A 58 7.18 -8.79 -16.65
N PHE A 59 6.26 -8.83 -15.70
CA PHE A 59 4.82 -8.73 -15.92
C PHE A 59 4.27 -9.78 -16.90
N ASN A 60 4.85 -10.97 -16.86
CA ASN A 60 4.44 -12.09 -17.68
C ASN A 60 3.48 -12.99 -16.90
N SER A 61 2.55 -13.63 -17.61
CA SER A 61 1.67 -14.63 -17.00
C SER A 61 2.48 -15.73 -16.32
N TYR A 62 2.05 -16.13 -15.12
CA TYR A 62 2.76 -17.10 -14.30
C TYR A 62 1.88 -18.32 -13.93
N PHE A 63 0.57 -18.24 -14.12
CA PHE A 63 -0.37 -19.28 -13.71
C PHE A 63 -1.31 -19.63 -14.84
N THR A 64 -0.88 -20.47 -15.76
CA THR A 64 -1.70 -20.96 -16.88
C THR A 64 -2.02 -22.46 -16.76
N ASN A 65 -1.12 -23.24 -16.18
CA ASN A 65 -1.23 -24.69 -16.07
C ASN A 65 -0.98 -25.16 -14.63
N ILE A 66 -1.49 -26.32 -14.30
CA ILE A 66 -1.09 -27.10 -13.14
C ILE A 66 -0.40 -28.36 -13.65
N HIS A 67 0.82 -28.59 -13.16
CA HIS A 67 1.62 -29.78 -13.39
C HIS A 67 1.44 -30.76 -12.25
N PHE A 68 1.52 -32.04 -12.55
CA PHE A 68 1.50 -33.12 -11.57
C PHE A 68 2.50 -34.19 -11.95
N GLY A 69 3.00 -34.91 -10.96
CA GLY A 69 4.06 -35.89 -11.11
C GLY A 69 4.06 -36.97 -10.06
N THR A 70 4.97 -37.94 -10.25
CA THR A 70 5.11 -39.16 -9.42
C THR A 70 6.47 -39.24 -8.75
N GLY A 71 7.24 -38.14 -8.77
CA GLY A 71 8.59 -38.10 -8.22
C GLY A 71 8.63 -37.83 -6.73
N ASN A 72 9.83 -37.98 -6.16
CA ASN A 72 10.10 -37.66 -4.76
C ASN A 72 11.50 -37.04 -4.63
N GLY A 73 11.65 -36.07 -3.76
CA GLY A 73 12.94 -35.42 -3.51
C GLY A 73 12.85 -34.17 -2.65
N SER A 74 13.98 -33.53 -2.43
CA SER A 74 14.05 -32.29 -1.69
C SER A 74 13.73 -31.09 -2.60
N LEU A 75 12.81 -30.26 -2.17
CA LEU A 75 12.41 -29.06 -2.87
C LEU A 75 13.56 -28.03 -2.91
N ASP A 76 13.81 -27.43 -4.08
CA ASP A 76 14.83 -26.41 -4.30
C ASP A 76 14.28 -25.28 -5.17
N PRO A 77 14.48 -23.99 -4.80
CA PRO A 77 13.97 -22.86 -5.56
C PRO A 77 14.53 -22.73 -6.99
N THR A 78 15.62 -23.39 -7.31
CA THR A 78 16.24 -23.35 -8.65
C THR A 78 15.61 -24.33 -9.63
N ARG A 79 14.74 -25.20 -9.18
CA ARG A 79 14.09 -26.18 -10.04
C ARG A 79 13.19 -25.51 -11.07
N THR A 80 13.12 -26.15 -12.25
CA THR A 80 12.27 -25.73 -13.36
C THR A 80 11.26 -26.79 -13.76
N THR A 81 11.42 -28.03 -13.22
CA THR A 81 10.56 -29.19 -13.50
C THR A 81 10.20 -29.89 -12.21
N LEU A 82 9.14 -30.70 -12.22
CA LEU A 82 8.87 -31.71 -11.21
C LEU A 82 10.00 -32.77 -11.18
N PHE A 83 10.07 -33.57 -10.12
CA PHE A 83 11.06 -34.64 -10.02
C PHE A 83 10.82 -35.71 -11.11
N THR A 84 9.57 -36.15 -11.22
CA THR A 84 9.13 -37.06 -12.29
C THR A 84 7.82 -36.48 -12.86
N TRP A 85 7.94 -35.64 -13.88
CA TRP A 85 6.80 -35.03 -14.54
C TRP A 85 5.95 -36.08 -15.25
N LEU A 86 4.69 -36.18 -14.86
CA LEU A 86 3.70 -37.08 -15.47
C LEU A 86 2.87 -36.37 -16.51
N GLY A 87 2.42 -35.15 -16.20
CA GLY A 87 1.55 -34.40 -17.07
C GLY A 87 1.20 -33.02 -16.58
N GLN A 88 0.33 -32.39 -17.36
CA GLN A 88 -0.18 -31.04 -17.09
C GLN A 88 -1.57 -30.87 -17.68
N LYS A 89 -2.33 -29.94 -17.13
CA LYS A 89 -3.56 -29.42 -17.78
C LYS A 89 -3.64 -27.91 -17.64
N ALA A 90 -4.31 -27.28 -18.62
CA ALA A 90 -4.64 -25.87 -18.53
C ALA A 90 -5.58 -25.62 -17.35
N ALA A 91 -5.21 -24.71 -16.48
CA ALA A 91 -5.98 -24.42 -15.31
C ALA A 91 -7.15 -23.47 -15.61
N THR A 92 -8.34 -23.76 -15.07
CA THR A 92 -9.53 -22.94 -15.21
C THR A 92 -9.80 -22.17 -13.93
N ASN A 93 -10.30 -20.93 -14.05
CA ASN A 93 -10.64 -20.12 -12.89
C ASN A 93 -11.85 -20.72 -12.14
N THR A 94 -11.75 -20.80 -10.83
CA THR A 94 -12.87 -21.14 -9.94
C THR A 94 -13.27 -19.98 -9.05
N GLU A 95 -12.27 -19.18 -8.60
CA GLU A 95 -12.52 -18.06 -7.72
C GLU A 95 -11.42 -17.01 -7.87
N VAL A 96 -11.80 -15.74 -7.80
CA VAL A 96 -10.89 -14.61 -7.72
C VAL A 96 -11.39 -13.65 -6.66
N ILE A 97 -10.63 -13.49 -5.58
CA ILE A 97 -10.92 -12.55 -4.50
C ILE A 97 -9.92 -11.39 -4.61
N LYS A 98 -10.45 -10.19 -4.81
CA LYS A 98 -9.66 -8.96 -4.92
C LYS A 98 -9.95 -8.06 -3.74
N GLU A 99 -9.35 -8.35 -2.62
CA GLU A 99 -9.45 -7.62 -1.36
C GLU A 99 -8.07 -7.20 -0.89
N LEU A 100 -8.00 -6.14 -0.08
CA LEU A 100 -6.78 -5.68 0.54
C LEU A 100 -6.87 -5.90 2.06
N PRO A 101 -5.80 -6.28 2.72
CA PRO A 101 -4.44 -6.47 2.18
C PRO A 101 -4.20 -7.84 1.52
N VAL A 102 -5.15 -8.77 1.52
CA VAL A 102 -4.97 -10.13 1.01
C VAL A 102 -5.95 -10.39 -0.12
N SER A 103 -5.40 -10.72 -1.28
CA SER A 103 -6.16 -11.16 -2.46
C SER A 103 -5.83 -12.61 -2.78
N SER A 104 -6.74 -13.31 -3.47
CA SER A 104 -6.48 -14.70 -3.86
C SER A 104 -7.00 -15.04 -5.25
N TRP A 105 -6.35 -16.03 -5.87
CA TRP A 105 -6.69 -16.56 -7.17
C TRP A 105 -6.67 -18.08 -7.12
N ARG A 106 -7.86 -18.69 -7.20
CA ARG A 106 -8.04 -20.14 -7.21
C ARG A 106 -8.34 -20.62 -8.62
N ARG A 107 -7.61 -21.63 -9.05
CA ARG A 107 -7.79 -22.32 -10.33
C ARG A 107 -7.78 -23.83 -10.10
N GLN A 108 -8.32 -24.57 -11.07
CA GLN A 108 -8.38 -26.03 -10.97
C GLN A 108 -8.04 -26.69 -12.30
N ILE A 109 -7.65 -27.95 -12.18
CA ILE A 109 -7.68 -28.95 -13.25
C ILE A 109 -8.47 -30.17 -12.79
N VAL A 110 -9.02 -30.91 -13.73
CA VAL A 110 -9.73 -32.17 -13.46
C VAL A 110 -9.08 -33.28 -14.29
N LEU A 111 -8.71 -34.37 -13.64
CA LEU A 111 -8.28 -35.62 -14.29
C LEU A 111 -9.47 -36.56 -14.30
N ASN A 112 -9.97 -36.86 -15.50
CA ASN A 112 -11.14 -37.73 -15.70
C ASN A 112 -10.77 -39.22 -15.46
N PRO A 113 -11.74 -40.13 -15.34
CA PRO A 113 -11.51 -41.53 -15.02
C PRO A 113 -10.49 -42.22 -15.93
N GLU A 114 -10.53 -41.94 -17.24
CA GLU A 114 -9.68 -42.56 -18.27
C GLU A 114 -8.29 -41.94 -18.36
N GLU A 115 -8.04 -40.81 -17.69
CA GLU A 115 -6.78 -40.09 -17.77
C GLU A 115 -5.83 -40.52 -16.65
N PHE A 116 -4.56 -40.75 -16.97
CA PHE A 116 -3.48 -41.04 -16.00
C PHE A 116 -3.84 -42.17 -15.01
N VAL A 117 -4.45 -43.23 -15.52
CA VAL A 117 -4.89 -44.39 -14.71
C VAL A 117 -3.68 -45.10 -14.11
N ASP A 118 -3.85 -45.61 -12.88
CA ASP A 118 -2.87 -46.35 -12.08
C ASP A 118 -1.58 -45.57 -11.78
N GLN A 119 -1.69 -44.24 -11.73
CA GLN A 119 -0.59 -43.35 -11.35
C GLN A 119 -0.70 -42.93 -9.87
N ASN A 120 0.43 -42.90 -9.19
CA ASN A 120 0.56 -42.42 -7.84
C ASN A 120 1.09 -40.97 -7.87
N LEU A 121 0.21 -39.96 -7.75
CA LEU A 121 0.60 -38.57 -7.72
C LEU A 121 1.26 -38.26 -6.37
N THR A 122 2.45 -37.71 -6.37
CA THR A 122 3.24 -37.36 -5.18
C THR A 122 3.68 -35.91 -5.16
N GLU A 123 3.59 -35.22 -6.31
CA GLU A 123 4.05 -33.84 -6.46
C GLU A 123 3.17 -33.07 -7.42
N VAL A 124 3.04 -31.75 -7.15
CA VAL A 124 2.26 -30.80 -7.97
C VAL A 124 2.97 -29.45 -8.08
N GLY A 125 2.60 -28.66 -9.06
CA GLY A 125 3.13 -27.31 -9.21
C GLY A 125 2.33 -26.43 -10.15
N ILE A 126 2.44 -25.12 -9.96
CA ILE A 126 1.93 -24.13 -10.91
C ILE A 126 2.96 -23.93 -12.01
N ALA A 127 2.49 -23.73 -13.23
CA ALA A 127 3.32 -23.48 -14.40
C ALA A 127 2.77 -22.35 -15.29
N TYR A 128 3.66 -21.71 -16.08
CA TYR A 128 3.32 -20.60 -16.94
C TYR A 128 3.14 -20.98 -18.42
N GLY A 129 3.14 -22.25 -18.74
CA GLY A 129 2.99 -22.73 -20.11
C GLY A 129 2.97 -24.24 -20.18
N THR A 130 2.92 -24.74 -21.41
CA THR A 130 3.00 -26.17 -21.73
C THR A 130 4.45 -26.65 -21.71
N GLY A 131 4.67 -27.90 -21.35
CA GLY A 131 6.00 -28.50 -21.26
C GLY A 131 6.56 -28.54 -19.84
N SER A 132 7.38 -29.54 -19.55
CA SER A 132 7.82 -29.89 -18.21
C SER A 132 8.66 -28.79 -17.51
N SER A 133 9.35 -27.93 -18.25
CA SER A 133 10.32 -26.96 -17.72
C SER A 133 9.74 -25.57 -17.35
N ASN A 134 8.42 -25.43 -17.32
CA ASN A 134 7.75 -24.15 -17.10
C ASN A 134 7.24 -23.95 -15.66
N LEU A 135 7.79 -24.66 -14.70
CA LEU A 135 7.35 -24.67 -13.32
C LEU A 135 7.72 -23.37 -12.61
N VAL A 136 6.79 -22.81 -11.84
CA VAL A 136 6.99 -21.60 -11.03
C VAL A 136 6.76 -21.83 -9.53
N THR A 137 6.08 -22.92 -9.17
CA THR A 137 5.97 -23.39 -7.79
C THR A 137 6.05 -24.89 -7.75
N HIS A 138 6.48 -25.47 -6.63
CA HIS A 138 6.60 -26.91 -6.47
C HIS A 138 6.19 -27.35 -5.07
N ALA A 139 5.31 -28.31 -4.98
CA ALA A 139 4.86 -28.93 -3.74
C ALA A 139 5.00 -30.45 -3.78
N MET A 140 5.46 -31.05 -2.68
CA MET A 140 5.34 -32.47 -2.41
C MET A 140 4.06 -32.72 -1.64
N LEU A 141 3.34 -33.78 -1.94
CA LEU A 141 2.20 -34.22 -1.15
C LEU A 141 2.70 -34.82 0.15
N LYS A 142 2.23 -34.30 1.28
CA LYS A 142 2.67 -34.69 2.61
C LYS A 142 1.48 -34.87 3.55
N ASP A 143 1.61 -35.82 4.49
CA ASP A 143 0.71 -35.93 5.64
C ASP A 143 0.99 -34.83 6.68
N ALA A 144 0.22 -34.85 7.77
CA ALA A 144 0.38 -33.91 8.88
C ALA A 144 1.73 -34.07 9.61
N GLU A 145 2.36 -35.24 9.53
CA GLU A 145 3.66 -35.57 10.12
C GLU A 145 4.83 -35.18 9.21
N GLY A 146 4.53 -34.75 7.97
CA GLY A 146 5.53 -34.32 6.98
C GLY A 146 6.10 -35.45 6.12
N ASN A 147 5.56 -36.66 6.20
CA ASN A 147 5.95 -37.76 5.32
C ASN A 147 5.36 -37.58 3.93
N THR A 148 6.07 -37.99 2.91
CA THR A 148 5.54 -38.00 1.54
C THR A 148 4.41 -39.02 1.42
N ILE A 149 3.25 -38.55 0.93
CA ILE A 149 2.11 -39.41 0.62
C ILE A 149 1.85 -39.43 -0.87
N SER A 150 1.00 -40.34 -1.32
CA SER A 150 0.56 -40.38 -2.71
C SER A 150 -0.96 -40.40 -2.84
N VAL A 151 -1.43 -39.88 -3.95
CA VAL A 151 -2.81 -39.96 -4.42
C VAL A 151 -2.85 -40.93 -5.57
N LEU A 152 -3.41 -42.12 -5.35
CA LEU A 152 -3.60 -43.11 -6.40
C LEU A 152 -4.78 -42.70 -7.28
N LYS A 153 -4.54 -42.52 -8.58
CA LYS A 153 -5.55 -42.29 -9.59
C LYS A 153 -5.96 -43.56 -10.28
N THR A 154 -7.17 -44.06 -10.01
CA THR A 154 -7.70 -45.27 -10.66
C THR A 154 -8.66 -44.91 -11.81
N ALA A 155 -9.08 -45.92 -12.58
CA ALA A 155 -10.05 -45.78 -13.67
C ALA A 155 -11.47 -45.40 -13.20
N THR A 156 -11.75 -45.48 -11.89
CA THR A 156 -13.04 -45.13 -11.29
C THR A 156 -13.01 -43.76 -10.58
N ASP A 157 -11.89 -43.07 -10.66
CA ASP A 157 -11.71 -41.82 -9.91
C ASP A 157 -11.70 -40.59 -10.81
N VAL A 158 -12.32 -39.54 -10.31
CA VAL A 158 -12.09 -38.16 -10.75
C VAL A 158 -11.17 -37.51 -9.74
N VAL A 159 -10.02 -36.97 -10.20
CA VAL A 159 -9.12 -36.21 -9.33
C VAL A 159 -9.19 -34.75 -9.72
N THR A 160 -9.58 -33.90 -8.77
CA THR A 160 -9.57 -32.46 -8.93
C THR A 160 -8.40 -31.87 -8.15
N ILE A 161 -7.54 -31.10 -8.84
CA ILE A 161 -6.42 -30.40 -8.23
C ILE A 161 -6.73 -28.91 -8.28
N PHE A 162 -6.96 -28.31 -7.12
CA PHE A 162 -7.07 -26.88 -6.95
C PHE A 162 -5.71 -26.29 -6.57
N ALA A 163 -5.37 -25.17 -7.16
CA ALA A 163 -4.25 -24.36 -6.73
C ALA A 163 -4.75 -22.95 -6.39
N THR A 164 -4.50 -22.50 -5.17
CA THR A 164 -4.87 -21.16 -4.70
C THR A 164 -3.60 -20.37 -4.44
N VAL A 165 -3.43 -19.28 -5.16
CA VAL A 165 -2.37 -18.28 -4.94
C VAL A 165 -2.93 -17.20 -4.04
N PHE A 166 -2.22 -16.90 -2.95
CA PHE A 166 -2.52 -15.79 -2.04
C PHE A 166 -1.46 -14.71 -2.24
N VAL A 167 -1.93 -13.48 -2.33
CA VAL A 167 -1.08 -12.31 -2.50
C VAL A 167 -1.40 -11.35 -1.36
N THR A 168 -0.39 -11.05 -0.54
CA THR A 168 -0.50 -10.09 0.56
C THR A 168 0.26 -8.82 0.19
N PHE A 169 -0.42 -7.70 0.29
CA PHE A 169 0.12 -6.38 0.01
C PHE A 169 0.44 -5.66 1.32
N SER A 170 1.61 -5.06 1.38
CA SER A 170 2.01 -4.16 2.47
C SER A 170 2.85 -3.02 1.89
N SER A 171 2.86 -1.88 2.56
CA SER A 171 3.62 -0.71 2.13
C SER A 171 4.16 0.03 3.34
N ASP A 172 5.36 0.60 3.20
CA ASP A 172 6.03 1.26 4.30
C ASP A 172 5.58 2.72 4.48
N ASN A 173 5.16 3.39 3.41
CA ASN A 173 4.89 4.83 3.41
C ASN A 173 3.79 5.27 2.44
N VAL A 174 3.00 4.35 1.94
CA VAL A 174 1.85 4.63 1.05
C VAL A 174 0.72 3.68 1.37
N GLU A 175 -0.50 4.13 1.17
CA GLU A 175 -1.67 3.26 1.16
C GLU A 175 -1.95 2.81 -0.27
N LEU A 176 -2.25 1.53 -0.45
CA LEU A 176 -2.80 1.05 -1.70
C LEU A 176 -4.15 1.72 -1.92
N CYS A 177 -4.39 2.12 -3.15
CA CYS A 177 -5.70 2.69 -3.48
C CYS A 177 -6.79 1.64 -3.22
N GLY A 178 -7.79 2.04 -2.44
CA GLY A 178 -8.81 1.18 -1.84
C GLY A 178 -9.83 0.55 -2.78
N MET A 179 -9.57 0.53 -4.10
CA MET A 179 -10.41 -0.14 -5.09
C MET A 179 -9.66 -1.34 -5.70
N PRO A 180 -9.61 -2.48 -4.99
CA PRO A 180 -8.80 -3.63 -5.44
C PRO A 180 -9.19 -4.13 -6.82
N ASN A 181 -10.47 -4.05 -7.19
CA ASN A 181 -10.94 -4.44 -8.52
C ASN A 181 -10.38 -3.58 -9.66
N ASN A 182 -10.01 -2.34 -9.39
CA ASN A 182 -9.45 -1.41 -10.36
C ASN A 182 -7.93 -1.25 -10.24
N ASN A 183 -7.32 -1.80 -9.18
CA ASN A 183 -5.89 -1.72 -9.00
C ASN A 183 -5.17 -2.62 -10.02
N PRO A 184 -4.33 -2.09 -10.90
CA PRO A 184 -3.68 -2.87 -11.96
C PRO A 184 -2.69 -3.91 -11.43
N LEU A 185 -2.08 -3.69 -10.27
CA LEU A 185 -1.19 -4.66 -9.65
C LEU A 185 -1.98 -5.86 -9.10
N VAL A 186 -3.10 -5.60 -8.42
CA VAL A 186 -4.01 -6.65 -7.95
C VAL A 186 -4.55 -7.44 -9.14
N ASN A 187 -5.04 -6.76 -10.19
CA ASN A 187 -5.57 -7.41 -11.39
C ASN A 187 -4.53 -8.28 -12.12
N TYR A 188 -3.27 -7.86 -12.14
CA TYR A 188 -2.18 -8.65 -12.68
C TYR A 188 -1.89 -9.88 -11.81
N LEU A 189 -1.76 -9.71 -10.51
CA LEU A 189 -1.33 -10.77 -9.59
C LEU A 189 -2.41 -11.82 -9.32
N VAL A 190 -3.68 -11.44 -9.28
CA VAL A 190 -4.79 -12.37 -8.95
C VAL A 190 -5.89 -12.44 -10.02
N GLY A 191 -5.58 -12.20 -11.24
CA GLY A 191 -6.58 -12.29 -12.32
C GLY A 191 -5.94 -12.56 -13.66
N GLY A 192 -4.61 -12.56 -13.71
CA GLY A 192 -3.84 -12.82 -14.92
C GLY A 192 -4.01 -11.75 -16.02
N SER A 193 -4.50 -10.56 -15.65
CA SER A 193 -4.57 -9.42 -16.57
C SER A 193 -3.17 -8.96 -16.95
N SER A 194 -3.00 -8.48 -18.17
CA SER A 194 -1.74 -7.83 -18.57
C SER A 194 -1.51 -6.58 -17.70
N PHE A 195 -0.27 -6.38 -17.25
CA PHE A 195 0.08 -5.18 -16.52
C PHE A 195 0.13 -3.99 -17.49
N PRO A 196 -0.66 -2.92 -17.29
CA PRO A 196 -0.80 -1.82 -18.23
C PRO A 196 0.40 -0.86 -18.18
N THR A 197 0.46 0.06 -19.14
CA THR A 197 1.30 1.26 -19.02
C THR A 197 0.79 2.11 -17.85
N CYS A 198 1.70 2.57 -17.02
CA CYS A 198 1.38 3.42 -15.88
C CYS A 198 1.82 4.86 -16.11
N TYR A 199 1.18 5.75 -15.38
CA TYR A 199 1.41 7.19 -15.41
C TYR A 199 1.61 7.70 -13.99
N PHE A 200 2.41 8.74 -13.87
CA PHE A 200 2.58 9.46 -12.61
C PHE A 200 1.82 10.77 -12.70
N TYR A 201 0.93 11.00 -11.74
CA TYR A 201 0.09 12.16 -11.65
C TYR A 201 0.44 12.98 -10.41
N VAL A 202 0.34 14.29 -10.51
CA VAL A 202 0.42 15.22 -9.40
C VAL A 202 -0.75 16.17 -9.44
N GLY A 203 -1.24 16.62 -8.31
CA GLY A 203 -2.42 17.48 -8.26
C GLY A 203 -2.50 18.32 -6.98
N PRO A 204 -3.38 19.35 -7.01
CA PRO A 204 -3.58 20.26 -5.90
C PRO A 204 -4.58 19.78 -4.85
N SER A 205 -5.25 18.66 -5.09
CA SER A 205 -6.31 18.19 -4.19
C SER A 205 -5.79 17.19 -3.17
N ASP A 206 -6.14 17.44 -1.91
CA ASP A 206 -6.10 16.45 -0.86
C ASP A 206 -7.44 15.72 -0.82
N LEU A 207 -7.60 14.69 -1.58
CA LEU A 207 -8.81 13.87 -1.46
C LEU A 207 -8.77 13.12 -0.11
N PRO A 208 -9.84 13.20 0.69
CA PRO A 208 -9.82 12.73 2.07
C PRO A 208 -9.78 11.22 2.23
N THR A 209 -9.95 10.45 1.16
CA THR A 209 -9.95 8.98 1.21
C THR A 209 -9.24 8.38 0.01
N PHE A 210 -8.42 7.36 0.27
CA PHE A 210 -7.84 6.51 -0.78
C PHE A 210 -8.87 5.62 -1.48
N GLU A 211 -10.10 5.60 -1.02
CA GLU A 211 -11.21 4.81 -1.57
C GLU A 211 -11.82 5.44 -2.81
N THR A 212 -11.70 6.74 -2.97
CA THR A 212 -12.12 7.40 -4.19
C THR A 212 -10.97 7.41 -5.18
N SER A 213 -11.23 6.89 -6.38
CA SER A 213 -10.37 7.14 -7.53
C SER A 213 -9.98 8.63 -7.53
N PRO A 214 -8.70 9.00 -7.69
CA PRO A 214 -8.36 10.40 -7.91
C PRO A 214 -9.22 10.86 -9.08
N GLY A 215 -10.16 11.72 -8.80
CA GLY A 215 -11.08 12.22 -9.81
C GLY A 215 -10.25 12.81 -10.96
N ASN A 216 -10.79 12.77 -12.16
CA ASN A 216 -10.14 13.32 -13.36
C ASN A 216 -9.58 14.74 -13.17
N GLY A 217 -10.08 15.47 -12.17
CA GLY A 217 -9.69 16.85 -11.91
C GLY A 217 -8.27 17.06 -11.40
N ALA A 218 -7.68 16.13 -10.65
CA ALA A 218 -6.38 16.36 -10.04
C ALA A 218 -5.22 16.29 -11.04
N ALA A 219 -5.29 15.37 -11.99
CA ALA A 219 -4.26 15.23 -13.04
C ALA A 219 -4.46 16.27 -14.16
N GLU A 220 -5.69 16.66 -14.45
CA GLU A 220 -6.02 17.59 -15.51
C GLU A 220 -5.67 19.05 -15.15
N THR A 221 -5.70 19.42 -13.87
CA THR A 221 -5.42 20.78 -13.43
C THR A 221 -3.99 21.23 -13.73
N PHE A 222 -3.04 20.29 -13.72
CA PHE A 222 -1.65 20.57 -14.09
C PHE A 222 -1.27 20.12 -15.51
N GLY A 223 -2.16 19.44 -16.21
CA GLY A 223 -2.00 19.07 -17.63
C GLY A 223 -0.81 18.15 -17.93
N THR A 224 -0.24 17.50 -16.93
CA THR A 224 1.00 16.73 -17.10
C THR A 224 0.97 15.41 -16.39
N SER A 225 0.85 14.36 -17.17
CA SER A 225 1.17 13.01 -16.78
C SER A 225 2.52 12.61 -17.38
N GLY A 226 3.43 12.14 -16.55
CA GLY A 226 4.63 11.45 -17.04
C GLY A 226 4.27 10.01 -17.36
N SER A 227 4.23 9.63 -18.64
CA SER A 227 4.09 8.23 -19.04
C SER A 227 5.33 7.44 -18.65
N VAL A 228 5.12 6.34 -17.93
CA VAL A 228 6.20 5.41 -17.55
C VAL A 228 5.87 4.04 -18.13
N SER A 229 6.33 3.83 -19.38
CA SER A 229 6.19 2.50 -20.02
C SER A 229 6.89 1.45 -19.17
N ASN A 230 6.21 0.33 -18.91
CA ASN A 230 6.78 -0.81 -18.19
C ASN A 230 7.99 -1.43 -18.89
N ALA A 231 8.21 -1.14 -20.17
CA ALA A 231 9.40 -1.53 -20.91
C ALA A 231 10.68 -0.86 -20.35
N ASN A 232 10.53 0.34 -19.80
CA ASN A 232 11.65 1.14 -19.28
C ASN A 232 11.91 0.95 -17.77
N TRP A 233 11.17 0.05 -17.13
CA TRP A 233 11.35 -0.21 -15.71
C TRP A 233 12.59 -1.07 -15.47
N ILE A 234 13.30 -0.77 -14.39
CA ILE A 234 14.43 -1.57 -13.94
C ILE A 234 13.88 -2.80 -13.23
N LYS A 235 14.07 -3.96 -13.84
CA LYS A 235 13.53 -5.25 -13.39
C LYS A 235 14.66 -6.14 -12.90
N ASN A 236 14.57 -6.61 -11.67
CA ASN A 236 15.59 -7.48 -11.09
C ASN A 236 14.93 -8.68 -10.38
N ALA A 237 15.04 -9.85 -11.02
CA ALA A 237 14.47 -11.09 -10.49
C ALA A 237 15.24 -11.60 -9.26
N SER A 238 16.55 -11.35 -9.17
CA SER A 238 17.36 -11.81 -8.04
C SER A 238 17.02 -11.04 -6.75
N THR A 239 16.82 -9.74 -6.84
CA THR A 239 16.35 -8.92 -5.72
C THR A 239 14.84 -8.86 -5.61
N LYS A 240 14.11 -9.47 -6.57
CA LYS A 240 12.65 -9.50 -6.65
C LYS A 240 12.03 -8.10 -6.67
N THR A 241 12.69 -7.16 -7.36
CA THR A 241 12.32 -5.75 -7.39
C THR A 241 12.01 -5.26 -8.79
N VAL A 242 11.07 -4.33 -8.85
CA VAL A 242 10.77 -3.54 -10.03
C VAL A 242 10.81 -2.08 -9.63
N VAL A 243 11.58 -1.28 -10.34
CA VAL A 243 11.75 0.15 -10.06
C VAL A 243 11.37 0.94 -11.30
N THR A 244 10.49 1.91 -11.15
CA THR A 244 10.15 2.84 -12.22
C THR A 244 11.28 3.85 -12.42
N PRO A 245 11.53 4.34 -13.64
CA PRO A 245 12.42 5.47 -13.83
C PRO A 245 11.84 6.72 -13.14
N ALA A 246 12.71 7.68 -12.84
CA ALA A 246 12.28 8.95 -12.29
C ALA A 246 11.46 9.73 -13.35
N VAL A 247 10.32 10.26 -12.92
CA VAL A 247 9.52 11.18 -13.72
C VAL A 247 9.93 12.62 -13.40
N ARG A 248 10.14 13.41 -14.43
CA ARG A 248 10.50 14.83 -14.30
C ARG A 248 9.44 15.66 -14.98
N PHE A 249 8.96 16.67 -14.30
CA PHE A 249 8.14 17.71 -14.88
C PHE A 249 9.04 18.84 -15.36
N GLY A 250 8.77 19.36 -16.55
CA GLY A 250 9.49 20.52 -17.10
C GLY A 250 9.14 21.82 -16.35
N THR A 251 9.90 22.87 -16.60
CA THR A 251 9.71 24.17 -15.93
C THR A 251 8.34 24.80 -16.14
N ASN A 252 7.65 24.41 -17.22
CA ASN A 252 6.33 24.94 -17.58
C ASN A 252 5.18 23.97 -17.26
N THR A 253 5.46 22.93 -16.49
CA THR A 253 4.50 21.85 -16.21
C THR A 253 4.53 21.49 -14.73
N GLY A 254 3.35 21.27 -14.14
CA GLY A 254 3.22 20.98 -12.72
C GLY A 254 3.47 22.17 -11.80
N ASN A 255 3.36 23.38 -12.34
CA ASN A 255 3.53 24.62 -11.57
C ASN A 255 2.24 24.92 -10.80
N GLY A 256 2.29 24.76 -9.50
CA GLY A 256 1.17 24.97 -8.58
C GLY A 256 1.39 24.25 -7.27
N ASP A 257 0.40 24.31 -6.38
CA ASP A 257 0.45 23.58 -5.12
C ASP A 257 0.28 22.09 -5.39
N ILE A 258 1.32 21.32 -5.19
CA ILE A 258 1.27 19.86 -5.30
C ILE A 258 0.97 19.27 -3.92
N MET A 259 -0.25 18.79 -3.74
CA MET A 259 -0.73 18.23 -2.49
C MET A 259 -0.85 16.72 -2.53
N GLU A 260 -0.85 16.14 -3.73
CA GLU A 260 -0.91 14.70 -3.91
C GLU A 260 -0.05 14.23 -5.09
N ALA A 261 0.34 12.98 -5.03
CA ALA A 261 0.91 12.24 -6.14
C ALA A 261 0.26 10.87 -6.23
N SER A 262 -0.03 10.41 -7.43
CA SER A 262 -0.55 9.08 -7.67
C SER A 262 0.17 8.40 -8.83
N PHE A 263 0.16 7.09 -8.82
CA PHE A 263 0.76 6.25 -9.84
C PHE A 263 -0.21 5.13 -10.21
N GLY A 264 -0.51 4.99 -11.51
CA GLY A 264 -1.46 3.99 -11.96
C GLY A 264 -1.65 3.97 -13.47
N SER A 265 -2.56 3.12 -13.95
CA SER A 265 -2.82 2.93 -15.39
C SER A 265 -3.78 3.97 -15.98
N GLY A 266 -4.22 4.91 -15.19
CA GLY A 266 -5.16 5.98 -15.58
C GLY A 266 -5.73 6.64 -14.35
N THR A 267 -6.52 7.67 -14.56
CA THR A 267 -7.17 8.42 -13.48
C THR A 267 -8.16 7.58 -12.66
N GLY A 268 -8.73 6.54 -13.25
CA GLY A 268 -9.67 5.62 -12.59
C GLY A 268 -9.05 4.32 -12.06
N SER A 269 -7.75 4.12 -12.21
CA SER A 269 -7.08 2.85 -11.86
C SER A 269 -5.70 3.09 -11.24
N PRO A 270 -5.63 3.78 -10.09
CA PRO A 270 -4.37 4.01 -9.41
C PRO A 270 -3.86 2.72 -8.77
N LEU A 271 -2.52 2.53 -8.79
CA LEU A 271 -1.85 1.52 -7.97
C LEU A 271 -1.78 1.98 -6.52
N PHE A 272 -1.26 3.20 -6.35
CA PHE A 272 -1.13 3.83 -5.06
C PHE A 272 -1.23 5.34 -5.20
N ARG A 273 -1.47 5.97 -4.08
CA ARG A 273 -1.61 7.40 -3.92
C ARG A 273 -0.87 7.85 -2.68
N ILE A 274 -0.33 9.05 -2.74
CA ILE A 274 0.39 9.67 -1.65
C ILE A 274 -0.18 11.05 -1.46
N THR A 275 -0.62 11.36 -0.26
CA THR A 275 -0.88 12.73 0.16
C THR A 275 0.43 13.34 0.62
N LEU A 276 0.81 14.45 0.03
CA LEU A 276 2.03 15.15 0.37
C LEU A 276 1.76 16.07 1.57
N PRO A 277 2.58 16.01 2.60
CA PRO A 277 2.43 16.95 3.70
C PRO A 277 2.69 18.37 3.17
N LEU A 278 1.95 19.35 3.68
CA LEU A 278 2.12 20.79 3.35
C LEU A 278 3.55 21.31 3.58
N THR A 279 4.32 20.63 4.37
CA THR A 279 5.76 20.87 4.61
C THR A 279 6.68 20.15 3.61
N GLY A 280 6.13 19.43 2.67
CA GLY A 280 6.88 18.64 1.68
C GLY A 280 7.43 19.50 0.55
N VAL A 281 8.57 19.18 0.18
CA VAL A 281 9.64 19.67 -0.65
C VAL A 281 9.28 19.69 -2.15
N PHE A 282 8.16 20.26 -2.57
CA PHE A 282 8.03 20.65 -3.96
C PHE A 282 8.30 22.15 -4.05
N THR A 283 9.57 22.49 -4.14
CA THR A 283 9.96 23.85 -4.47
C THR A 283 9.61 24.07 -5.93
N GLY A 284 8.50 24.74 -6.16
CA GLY A 284 8.32 25.55 -7.35
C GLY A 284 9.52 26.49 -7.53
N GLN A 285 9.57 27.26 -8.60
CA GLN A 285 10.58 28.31 -8.81
C GLN A 285 10.77 29.08 -7.50
N PRO A 286 12.00 29.30 -7.05
CA PRO A 286 12.22 30.18 -5.92
C PRO A 286 11.63 31.55 -6.26
N TYR A 287 10.75 32.02 -5.40
CA TYR A 287 10.26 33.39 -5.49
C TYR A 287 11.39 34.30 -4.97
N GLU A 288 12.00 35.06 -5.86
CA GLU A 288 13.00 36.06 -5.48
C GLU A 288 12.34 37.42 -5.48
N ASP A 289 12.56 38.18 -4.40
CA ASP A 289 12.15 39.60 -4.24
C ASP A 289 10.65 39.86 -4.58
N VAL A 290 9.78 38.93 -4.16
CA VAL A 290 8.33 39.10 -4.34
C VAL A 290 7.81 40.13 -3.33
N PRO A 291 7.23 41.22 -3.77
CA PRO A 291 6.63 42.19 -2.85
C PRO A 291 5.41 41.60 -2.16
N VAL A 292 5.46 41.47 -0.85
CA VAL A 292 4.37 40.91 -0.04
C VAL A 292 3.47 41.98 0.58
N GLY A 293 3.84 43.26 0.45
CA GLY A 293 3.06 44.39 0.92
C GLY A 293 3.92 45.62 1.24
N VAL A 294 3.25 46.71 1.49
CA VAL A 294 3.86 47.98 1.97
C VAL A 294 3.53 48.09 3.45
N GLY A 295 4.57 48.16 4.29
CA GLY A 295 4.39 48.36 5.73
C GLY A 295 4.00 49.80 6.04
N ASP A 296 3.02 50.01 6.91
CA ASP A 296 2.55 51.28 7.43
C ASP A 296 3.19 51.64 8.79
N GLY A 297 4.18 50.85 9.22
CA GLY A 297 4.84 50.95 10.52
C GLY A 297 4.12 50.18 11.64
N ALA A 298 2.89 49.75 11.43
CA ALA A 298 2.09 48.96 12.40
C ALA A 298 1.87 47.53 11.93
N GLN A 299 1.77 47.29 10.64
CA GLN A 299 1.54 45.96 10.09
C GLN A 299 2.78 45.06 10.25
N LYS A 300 2.59 43.96 10.95
CA LYS A 300 3.66 42.99 11.26
C LYS A 300 3.49 41.66 10.51
N ASP A 301 2.29 41.39 10.02
CA ASP A 301 1.96 40.11 9.36
C ASP A 301 1.66 40.39 7.86
N PHE A 302 2.34 39.65 6.99
CA PHE A 302 2.16 39.74 5.53
C PHE A 302 1.80 38.35 4.99
N LEU A 303 0.88 38.31 4.02
CA LEU A 303 0.51 37.08 3.33
C LEU A 303 1.56 36.76 2.25
N LEU A 304 2.08 35.54 2.32
CA LEU A 304 2.96 35.02 1.29
C LEU A 304 2.14 34.45 0.11
N PRO A 305 2.61 34.62 -1.13
CA PRO A 305 1.87 34.22 -2.31
C PRO A 305 1.78 32.71 -2.53
N SER A 306 2.54 31.93 -1.77
CA SER A 306 2.56 30.47 -1.85
C SER A 306 2.24 29.83 -0.50
N LYS A 307 1.59 28.65 -0.53
CA LYS A 307 1.17 27.90 0.67
C LYS A 307 2.20 26.89 1.17
N ASN A 308 3.16 26.50 0.35
CA ASN A 308 4.13 25.44 0.64
C ASN A 308 5.55 26.00 0.79
N ILE A 309 5.73 26.87 1.77
CA ILE A 309 7.01 27.56 2.00
C ILE A 309 7.73 26.89 3.16
N LYS A 310 8.98 26.51 2.95
CA LYS A 310 9.84 25.98 3.98
C LYS A 310 10.31 27.14 4.88
N GLN A 311 10.15 27.00 6.20
CA GLN A 311 10.43 28.07 7.15
C GLN A 311 11.85 28.64 7.06
N ASP A 312 12.84 27.78 6.88
CA ASP A 312 14.26 28.12 6.74
C ASP A 312 14.67 28.59 5.33
N SER A 313 13.72 28.68 4.39
CA SER A 313 13.95 29.21 3.03
C SER A 313 13.48 30.65 2.85
N ILE A 314 12.92 31.27 3.90
CA ILE A 314 12.42 32.64 3.83
C ILE A 314 13.52 33.60 4.22
N VAL A 315 13.81 34.51 3.32
CA VAL A 315 14.61 35.71 3.61
C VAL A 315 13.73 36.91 3.43
N ALA A 316 13.35 37.54 4.52
CA ALA A 316 12.59 38.78 4.45
C ALA A 316 13.55 39.98 4.25
N LYS A 317 13.12 40.89 3.41
CA LYS A 317 13.86 42.15 3.20
C LYS A 317 12.89 43.35 3.40
N VAL A 318 13.31 44.32 4.15
CA VAL A 318 12.63 45.59 4.28
C VAL A 318 13.51 46.66 3.63
N ASN A 319 13.00 47.31 2.57
CA ASN A 319 13.78 48.26 1.78
C ASN A 319 15.15 47.71 1.31
N GLY A 320 15.16 46.45 0.91
CA GLY A 320 16.36 45.75 0.44
C GLY A 320 17.27 45.21 1.56
N THR A 321 17.00 45.53 2.82
CA THR A 321 17.80 45.04 3.96
C THR A 321 17.18 43.73 4.54
N VAL A 322 18.01 42.71 4.71
CA VAL A 322 17.56 41.45 5.33
C VAL A 322 17.13 41.72 6.77
N THR A 323 15.95 41.23 7.13
CA THR A 323 15.40 41.29 8.48
C THR A 323 14.94 39.94 8.94
N GLU A 324 14.85 39.75 10.25
CA GLU A 324 14.26 38.51 10.79
C GLU A 324 12.76 38.44 10.47
N ALA A 325 12.33 37.29 9.97
CA ALA A 325 10.93 36.99 9.78
C ALA A 325 10.62 35.59 10.28
N VAL A 326 9.49 35.44 10.93
CA VAL A 326 8.97 34.16 11.41
C VAL A 326 7.76 33.80 10.56
N LEU A 327 7.78 32.63 9.95
CA LEU A 327 6.64 32.11 9.23
C LEU A 327 5.53 31.76 10.26
N LYS A 328 4.46 32.56 10.25
CA LYS A 328 3.23 32.20 10.98
C LYS A 328 2.37 31.35 10.06
N GLN A 329 2.16 30.10 10.43
CA GLN A 329 1.23 29.23 9.73
C GLN A 329 -0.20 29.65 10.06
N VAL A 330 -0.86 30.38 9.16
CA VAL A 330 -2.26 30.76 9.30
C VAL A 330 -3.12 29.67 8.68
N GLY A 331 -3.66 28.80 9.52
CA GLY A 331 -4.60 27.76 9.14
C GLY A 331 -3.89 26.47 8.66
N ARG A 332 -3.88 25.46 9.49
CA ARG A 332 -3.68 24.08 9.01
C ARG A 332 -4.97 23.65 8.33
N ALA A 333 -4.91 23.31 7.05
CA ALA A 333 -5.93 22.46 6.50
C ALA A 333 -5.85 21.12 7.23
N PHE A 334 -6.94 20.65 7.82
CA PHE A 334 -7.00 19.35 8.52
C PHE A 334 -7.09 18.22 7.49
N ASN A 335 -5.98 17.91 6.82
CA ASN A 335 -5.98 17.05 5.65
C ASN A 335 -5.41 15.67 5.91
N PHE A 336 -5.09 15.33 7.16
CA PHE A 336 -4.68 13.97 7.52
C PHE A 336 -5.18 13.60 8.90
N LYS A 337 -5.62 12.38 9.01
CA LYS A 337 -5.88 11.75 10.30
C LYS A 337 -4.51 11.45 10.92
N LEU A 338 -4.21 12.14 12.01
CA LEU A 338 -3.10 11.75 12.90
C LEU A 338 -3.37 10.34 13.42
N ASN A 339 -2.32 9.57 13.62
CA ASN A 339 -2.45 8.30 14.32
C ASN A 339 -3.18 8.49 15.64
N ASN A 340 -4.09 7.58 15.94
CA ASN A 340 -4.74 7.59 17.24
C ASN A 340 -3.67 7.52 18.34
N PRO A 341 -3.90 8.17 19.49
CA PRO A 341 -3.07 7.95 20.66
C PRO A 341 -2.93 6.46 20.97
N ALA A 342 -1.76 6.03 21.38
CA ALA A 342 -1.53 4.63 21.78
C ALA A 342 -2.50 4.19 22.91
N THR A 343 -2.94 5.13 23.73
CA THR A 343 -3.98 4.92 24.75
C THR A 343 -5.14 5.84 24.42
N LEU A 344 -6.25 5.26 23.97
CA LEU A 344 -7.48 5.99 23.67
C LEU A 344 -8.19 6.44 24.96
N PRO A 345 -9.07 7.47 24.90
CA PRO A 345 -10.07 7.72 25.93
C PRO A 345 -10.88 6.45 26.19
N GLY A 346 -11.44 6.30 27.38
CA GLY A 346 -12.25 5.11 27.74
C GLY A 346 -13.32 4.78 26.69
N ASN A 347 -13.71 3.52 26.59
CA ASN A 347 -14.48 2.88 25.51
C ASN A 347 -15.90 3.42 25.24
N ASN A 348 -16.18 4.69 25.54
CA ASN A 348 -17.49 5.29 25.41
C ASN A 348 -17.47 6.58 24.59
N TYR A 349 -18.60 7.24 24.51
CA TYR A 349 -18.78 8.43 23.68
C TYR A 349 -17.90 9.60 24.14
N GLY A 350 -17.16 10.21 23.20
CA GLY A 350 -16.54 11.52 23.38
C GLY A 350 -17.59 12.61 23.20
N TYR A 351 -17.67 13.53 24.15
CA TYR A 351 -18.65 14.62 24.13
C TYR A 351 -18.02 15.99 23.90
N GLY A 352 -16.77 16.16 24.28
CA GLY A 352 -16.09 17.44 24.13
C GLY A 352 -14.59 17.29 23.89
N VAL A 353 -14.03 18.23 23.15
CA VAL A 353 -12.60 18.29 22.87
C VAL A 353 -12.12 19.73 23.00
N ALA A 354 -10.93 19.92 23.59
CA ALA A 354 -10.22 21.18 23.58
C ALA A 354 -8.74 20.96 23.22
N LEU A 355 -8.19 21.91 22.50
CA LEU A 355 -6.80 21.93 22.08
C LEU A 355 -6.20 23.29 22.41
N THR A 356 -4.97 23.32 22.92
CA THR A 356 -4.24 24.58 23.06
C THR A 356 -3.99 25.26 21.72
N PRO A 357 -3.89 26.59 21.65
CA PRO A 357 -3.66 27.32 20.40
C PRO A 357 -2.39 26.91 19.64
N ASP A 358 -1.37 26.46 20.35
CA ASP A 358 -0.11 25.95 19.80
C ASP A 358 -0.20 24.46 19.38
N GLY A 359 -1.31 23.80 19.72
CA GLY A 359 -1.54 22.40 19.40
C GLY A 359 -0.74 21.41 20.23
N SER A 360 -0.17 21.84 21.35
CA SER A 360 0.69 21.00 22.20
C SER A 360 -0.08 20.13 23.19
N VAL A 361 -1.28 20.53 23.60
CA VAL A 361 -2.11 19.82 24.58
C VAL A 361 -3.51 19.59 24.05
N LEU A 362 -3.97 18.35 24.12
CA LEU A 362 -5.32 17.91 23.77
C LEU A 362 -6.03 17.40 25.02
N ALA A 363 -7.28 17.81 25.24
CA ALA A 363 -8.16 17.25 26.26
C ALA A 363 -9.45 16.73 25.63
N VAL A 364 -9.92 15.57 26.08
CA VAL A 364 -11.14 14.89 25.59
C VAL A 364 -12.02 14.55 26.78
N ALA A 365 -13.24 15.09 26.81
CA ALA A 365 -14.30 14.72 27.77
C ALA A 365 -15.10 13.54 27.18
N HIS A 366 -15.41 12.55 28.02
CA HIS A 366 -16.07 11.31 27.57
C HIS A 366 -16.89 10.66 28.69
N SER A 367 -17.73 9.67 28.33
CA SER A 367 -18.66 9.00 29.28
C SER A 367 -18.03 7.86 30.08
N GLY A 368 -16.83 7.41 29.77
CA GLY A 368 -16.16 6.35 30.53
C GLY A 368 -15.19 6.90 31.55
N SER A 369 -15.04 6.24 32.72
CA SER A 369 -14.00 6.60 33.70
C SER A 369 -12.60 6.58 33.00
N PRO A 370 -11.77 7.61 33.18
CA PRO A 370 -11.82 8.69 34.17
C PRO A 370 -12.63 9.94 33.74
N TYR A 371 -13.49 9.87 32.74
CA TYR A 371 -14.39 10.90 32.24
C TYR A 371 -13.70 12.10 31.56
N ILE A 372 -12.39 12.18 31.66
CA ILE A 372 -11.50 13.12 30.99
C ILE A 372 -10.18 12.43 30.67
N THR A 373 -9.64 12.66 29.50
CA THR A 373 -8.29 12.21 29.11
C THR A 373 -7.55 13.35 28.46
N THR A 374 -6.31 13.57 28.87
CA THR A 374 -5.44 14.61 28.33
C THR A 374 -4.17 14.02 27.72
N TYR A 375 -3.65 14.69 26.73
CA TYR A 375 -2.47 14.26 25.97
C TYR A 375 -1.53 15.43 25.72
N ASP A 376 -0.24 15.13 25.67
CA ASP A 376 0.80 16.00 25.13
C ASP A 376 1.13 15.58 23.70
N TRP A 377 1.41 16.54 22.84
CA TRP A 377 2.00 16.28 21.53
C TRP A 377 3.52 16.21 21.67
N LEU A 378 4.08 14.99 21.65
CA LEU A 378 5.51 14.73 21.78
C LEU A 378 6.01 13.93 20.59
N GLU A 379 7.08 14.41 19.96
CA GLU A 379 7.78 13.70 18.87
C GLU A 379 6.88 13.14 17.74
N GLY A 380 5.81 13.89 17.42
CA GLY A 380 4.89 13.47 16.34
C GLY A 380 3.76 12.54 16.76
N ALA A 381 3.56 12.31 18.07
CA ALA A 381 2.49 11.47 18.60
C ALA A 381 1.79 12.11 19.81
N TRP A 382 0.52 11.72 20.01
CA TRP A 382 -0.22 12.05 21.22
C TRP A 382 0.14 11.07 22.34
N VAL A 383 0.77 11.57 23.39
CA VAL A 383 1.15 10.82 24.59
C VAL A 383 0.19 11.16 25.73
N LYS A 384 -0.48 10.13 26.27
CA LYS A 384 -1.43 10.33 27.36
C LYS A 384 -0.73 10.88 28.62
N ARG A 385 -1.27 11.97 29.18
CA ARG A 385 -0.86 12.50 30.50
C ARG A 385 -1.38 11.60 31.61
N PRO A 386 -0.73 11.62 32.79
CA PRO A 386 -1.34 11.11 34.02
C PRO A 386 -2.71 11.77 34.25
N ASN A 387 -3.64 11.01 34.80
CA ASN A 387 -4.94 11.55 35.13
C ASN A 387 -4.80 12.66 36.22
N PRO A 388 -5.66 13.70 36.19
CA PRO A 388 -5.74 14.67 37.28
C PRO A 388 -5.97 13.97 38.63
N ALA A 389 -5.43 14.55 39.69
CA ALA A 389 -5.59 14.00 41.04
C ALA A 389 -7.06 13.95 41.50
N THR A 390 -7.87 14.90 41.04
CA THR A 390 -9.32 14.90 41.22
C THR A 390 -9.99 14.71 39.85
N LEU A 391 -10.80 13.67 39.74
CA LEU A 391 -11.52 13.33 38.51
C LEU A 391 -12.98 13.81 38.58
N PRO A 392 -13.63 14.07 37.43
CA PRO A 392 -15.09 14.21 37.40
C PRO A 392 -15.76 12.98 38.00
N THR A 393 -16.88 13.18 38.65
CA THR A 393 -17.61 12.10 39.34
C THR A 393 -18.46 11.26 38.37
N ASN A 394 -18.77 11.81 37.21
CA ASN A 394 -19.57 11.18 36.17
C ASN A 394 -19.18 11.72 34.77
N ASN A 395 -20.01 11.48 33.76
CA ASN A 395 -19.72 11.82 32.37
C ASN A 395 -19.21 13.26 32.19
N GLY A 396 -18.07 13.39 31.54
CA GLY A 396 -17.58 14.68 31.07
C GLY A 396 -18.26 15.08 29.76
N PHE A 397 -18.97 16.22 29.74
CA PHE A 397 -19.67 16.70 28.56
C PHE A 397 -18.90 17.77 27.77
N GLY A 398 -18.14 18.57 28.47
CA GLY A 398 -17.38 19.66 27.87
C GLY A 398 -16.04 19.85 28.54
N VAL A 399 -15.10 20.41 27.81
CA VAL A 399 -13.76 20.67 28.30
C VAL A 399 -13.20 21.96 27.71
N ALA A 400 -12.45 22.69 28.51
CA ALA A 400 -11.71 23.87 28.08
C ALA A 400 -10.31 23.86 28.69
N LEU A 401 -9.35 24.40 27.93
CA LEU A 401 -7.96 24.58 28.34
C LEU A 401 -7.59 26.06 28.32
N THR A 402 -6.74 26.48 29.22
CA THR A 402 -6.02 27.77 29.08
C THR A 402 -5.07 27.68 27.86
N PRO A 403 -4.70 28.83 27.26
CA PRO A 403 -3.81 28.87 26.12
C PRO A 403 -2.46 28.17 26.34
N ASP A 404 -1.96 28.15 27.54
CA ASP A 404 -0.71 27.48 27.94
C ASP A 404 -0.90 26.02 28.41
N GLY A 405 -2.15 25.53 28.42
CA GLY A 405 -2.47 24.17 28.82
C GLY A 405 -2.30 23.88 30.34
N SER A 406 -2.12 24.94 31.16
CA SER A 406 -1.86 24.80 32.59
C SER A 406 -3.12 24.58 33.43
N VAL A 407 -4.28 25.06 32.94
CA VAL A 407 -5.57 24.90 33.62
C VAL A 407 -6.56 24.18 32.70
N LEU A 408 -7.22 23.19 33.27
CA LEU A 408 -8.25 22.39 32.61
C LEU A 408 -9.59 22.57 33.34
N ALA A 409 -10.63 22.96 32.65
CA ALA A 409 -11.99 23.00 33.16
C ALA A 409 -12.82 21.88 32.48
N VAL A 410 -13.60 21.16 33.26
CA VAL A 410 -14.47 20.06 32.77
C VAL A 410 -15.89 20.30 33.28
N ALA A 411 -16.84 20.33 32.33
CA ALA A 411 -18.27 20.29 32.67
C ALA A 411 -18.68 18.80 32.76
N HIS A 412 -19.26 18.39 33.88
CA HIS A 412 -19.70 17.03 34.14
C HIS A 412 -20.99 16.98 34.97
N ASP A 413 -21.66 15.81 35.04
CA ASP A 413 -22.83 15.54 35.90
C ASP A 413 -22.45 15.56 37.40
#